data_8ed7775236913d1930d4f34b92700030
#
_entry.id   8ed7775236913d1930d4f34b92700030
#
_cell.length_a   1.000
_cell.length_b   1.000
_cell.length_c   1.000
_cell.angle_alpha   90.00
_cell.angle_beta   90.00
_cell.angle_gamma   90.00
#
_symmetry.space_group_name_H-M   'P 1'
#
loop_
_entity.id
_entity.type
_entity.pdbx_description
1 polymer ?
#
loop_
_entity_poly.entity_id
_entity_poly.type
_entity_poly.pdbx_seq_one_letter_code
_entity_poly.pdbx_strand_id
1 'polypeptide(L)'
;MIEQSRNPAFSISLKTSFSCWANVSGKGAYSSMHNHNPALFSGVYYVDPGEPAAPQSKSGLIEFMDPRVLAGPVPSQAFHPPVLLQPKAGMMLIFPGWLMHFVHPYQGSGQRISIAFNLRVKSYDLNDLGSTG
;
A
#
# COMPACT_ATOMS: atom_id res chain seq x y z
N MET A 1 22.44 22.63 10.80
CA MET A 1 22.19 21.59 11.83
C MET A 1 20.76 21.79 12.30
N ILE A 2 19.83 20.94 11.87
CA ILE A 2 18.42 21.02 12.32
C ILE A 2 18.39 20.28 13.64
N GLU A 3 18.25 21.02 14.73
CA GLU A 3 18.01 20.47 16.05
C GLU A 3 16.62 19.81 16.02
N GLN A 4 16.59 18.48 16.04
CA GLN A 4 15.34 17.75 16.24
C GLN A 4 14.86 18.07 17.67
N SER A 5 13.88 18.96 17.75
CA SER A 5 13.12 19.17 18.96
C SER A 5 12.47 17.85 19.37
N ARG A 6 13.13 17.09 20.23
CA ARG A 6 12.52 15.99 20.97
C ARG A 6 11.59 16.63 21.98
N ASN A 7 10.34 16.76 21.64
CA ASN A 7 9.34 17.09 22.64
C ASN A 7 8.65 15.79 23.09
N PRO A 8 9.07 15.18 24.19
CA PRO A 8 8.47 13.94 24.70
C PRO A 8 7.18 14.19 25.50
N ALA A 9 6.50 15.31 25.27
CA ALA A 9 5.40 15.73 26.11
C ALA A 9 4.18 14.80 26.05
N PHE A 10 4.12 13.87 25.10
CA PHE A 10 3.01 12.90 25.06
C PHE A 10 3.45 11.56 24.45
N SER A 11 2.77 10.50 24.85
CA SER A 11 2.82 9.20 24.21
C SER A 11 1.45 8.81 23.66
N ILE A 12 1.44 8.06 22.57
CA ILE A 12 0.21 7.53 21.99
C ILE A 12 0.24 6.02 22.11
N SER A 13 -0.76 5.47 22.79
CA SER A 13 -1.01 4.03 22.81
C SER A 13 -2.11 3.69 21.81
N LEU A 14 -1.84 2.74 20.93
CA LEU A 14 -2.79 2.31 19.90
C LEU A 14 -3.27 0.89 20.17
N LYS A 15 -4.59 0.70 20.17
CA LYS A 15 -5.18 -0.63 20.00
C LYS A 15 -5.44 -0.85 18.53
N THR A 16 -4.86 -1.91 17.97
CA THR A 16 -4.95 -2.20 16.55
C THR A 16 -5.60 -3.54 16.29
N SER A 17 -6.12 -3.72 15.08
CA SER A 17 -6.50 -5.02 14.55
C SER A 17 -5.76 -5.26 13.25
N PHE A 18 -5.30 -6.48 13.09
CA PHE A 18 -4.63 -6.96 11.88
C PHE A 18 -5.52 -8.01 11.22
N SER A 19 -5.69 -7.91 9.92
CA SER A 19 -6.37 -8.91 9.09
C SER A 19 -5.53 -9.22 7.87
N CYS A 20 -5.47 -10.48 7.48
CA CYS A 20 -4.78 -10.91 6.28
C CYS A 20 -5.55 -12.01 5.56
N TRP A 21 -5.32 -12.15 4.27
CA TRP A 21 -5.90 -13.19 3.43
C TRP A 21 -4.97 -13.52 2.27
N ALA A 22 -5.06 -14.75 1.78
CA ALA A 22 -4.34 -15.18 0.60
C ALA A 22 -5.17 -14.93 -0.66
N ASN A 23 -4.51 -14.42 -1.70
CA ASN A 23 -5.04 -14.32 -3.05
C ASN A 23 -4.31 -15.35 -3.92
N VAL A 24 -5.06 -16.26 -4.52
CA VAL A 24 -4.57 -17.19 -5.55
C VAL A 24 -5.24 -16.79 -6.85
N SER A 25 -4.45 -16.31 -7.80
CA SER A 25 -4.94 -15.65 -9.00
C SER A 25 -4.36 -16.31 -10.24
N GLY A 26 -5.23 -16.65 -11.20
CA GLY A 26 -4.84 -17.19 -12.51
C GLY A 26 -4.85 -16.13 -13.59
N LYS A 27 -4.68 -16.58 -14.83
CA LYS A 27 -4.73 -15.71 -16.03
C LYS A 27 -6.01 -14.89 -16.09
N GLY A 28 -5.88 -13.60 -16.39
CA GLY A 28 -6.97 -12.63 -16.47
C GLY A 28 -7.36 -12.01 -15.13
N ALA A 29 -6.89 -12.55 -14.00
CA ALA A 29 -7.20 -11.98 -12.69
C ALA A 29 -6.59 -10.58 -12.53
N TYR A 30 -7.35 -9.68 -11.94
CA TYR A 30 -6.96 -8.29 -11.68
C TYR A 30 -7.61 -7.80 -10.39
N SER A 31 -7.16 -6.67 -9.91
CA SER A 31 -7.88 -5.91 -8.89
C SER A 31 -8.24 -4.55 -9.45
N SER A 32 -9.51 -4.18 -9.40
CA SER A 32 -9.95 -2.84 -9.80
C SER A 32 -9.33 -1.77 -8.91
N MET A 33 -9.39 -0.51 -9.35
CA MET A 33 -8.90 0.61 -8.56
C MET A 33 -9.68 0.73 -7.25
N HIS A 34 -8.97 0.73 -6.12
CA HIS A 34 -9.55 0.78 -4.79
C HIS A 34 -8.55 1.30 -3.77
N ASN A 35 -9.03 1.53 -2.56
CA ASN A 35 -8.23 1.74 -1.36
C ASN A 35 -8.77 0.87 -0.21
N HIS A 36 -8.14 0.98 0.95
CA HIS A 36 -8.48 0.17 2.13
C HIS A 36 -8.96 1.00 3.34
N ASN A 37 -9.53 2.19 3.09
CA ASN A 37 -10.11 2.96 4.20
C ASN A 37 -11.11 2.11 5.01
N PRO A 38 -11.08 2.17 6.34
CA PRO A 38 -10.29 3.02 7.23
C PRO A 38 -8.99 2.38 7.76
N ALA A 39 -8.31 1.51 7.01
CA ALA A 39 -7.03 0.96 7.44
C ALA A 39 -5.96 2.08 7.54
N LEU A 40 -5.15 2.04 8.60
CA LEU A 40 -3.99 2.92 8.76
C LEU A 40 -2.94 2.58 7.70
N PHE A 41 -2.63 1.28 7.62
CA PHE A 41 -1.74 0.72 6.61
C PHE A 41 -2.37 -0.51 5.97
N SER A 42 -2.02 -0.72 4.74
CA SER A 42 -2.28 -1.93 3.97
C SER A 42 -0.99 -2.44 3.38
N GLY A 43 -0.97 -3.69 2.98
CA GLY A 43 0.20 -4.23 2.32
C GLY A 43 -0.09 -5.54 1.64
N VAL A 44 0.90 -5.99 0.89
CA VAL A 44 0.90 -7.25 0.18
C VAL A 44 2.29 -7.89 0.24
N TYR A 45 2.32 -9.18 0.54
CA TYR A 45 3.49 -10.02 0.45
C TYR A 45 3.33 -10.99 -0.72
N TYR A 46 4.31 -11.05 -1.61
CA TYR A 46 4.28 -11.91 -2.79
C TYR A 46 4.99 -13.22 -2.50
N VAL A 47 4.21 -14.29 -2.36
CA VAL A 47 4.73 -15.67 -2.21
C VAL A 47 5.23 -16.17 -3.56
N ASP A 48 4.36 -16.06 -4.58
CA ASP A 48 4.68 -16.38 -5.96
C ASP A 48 4.05 -15.31 -6.86
N PRO A 49 4.83 -14.44 -7.49
CA PRO A 49 4.30 -13.39 -8.34
C PRO A 49 3.81 -13.92 -9.71
N GLY A 50 4.03 -15.19 -10.01
CA GLY A 50 3.81 -15.76 -11.32
C GLY A 50 4.87 -15.33 -12.34
N GLU A 51 4.55 -15.43 -13.61
CA GLU A 51 5.43 -15.01 -14.70
C GLU A 51 5.59 -13.49 -14.72
N PRO A 52 6.84 -12.98 -14.84
CA PRO A 52 7.05 -11.54 -14.92
C PRO A 52 6.44 -10.95 -16.20
N ALA A 53 6.06 -9.69 -16.14
CA ALA A 53 5.59 -8.98 -17.33
C ALA A 53 6.72 -8.85 -18.36
N ALA A 54 6.39 -9.07 -19.63
CA ALA A 54 7.29 -8.72 -20.73
C ALA A 54 7.57 -7.20 -20.74
N PRO A 55 8.70 -6.72 -21.33
CA PRO A 55 9.13 -5.32 -21.22
C PRO A 55 8.10 -4.25 -21.58
N GLN A 56 7.16 -4.56 -22.50
CA GLN A 56 6.10 -3.63 -22.90
C GLN A 56 4.74 -3.96 -22.25
N SER A 57 4.67 -4.98 -21.42
CA SER A 57 3.43 -5.46 -20.81
C SER A 57 3.29 -4.92 -19.39
N LYS A 58 2.05 -4.66 -18.97
CA LYS A 58 1.71 -4.37 -17.58
C LYS A 58 1.17 -5.59 -16.83
N SER A 59 1.29 -6.80 -17.40
CA SER A 59 0.77 -8.03 -16.81
C SER A 59 1.13 -8.18 -15.34
N GLY A 60 0.10 -8.19 -14.48
CA GLY A 60 0.26 -8.40 -13.05
C GLY A 60 1.02 -7.32 -12.28
N LEU A 61 1.35 -6.18 -12.90
CA LEU A 61 1.93 -5.05 -12.19
C LEU A 61 0.91 -4.48 -11.19
N ILE A 62 1.41 -4.03 -10.04
CA ILE A 62 0.65 -3.16 -9.15
C ILE A 62 0.96 -1.71 -9.48
N GLU A 63 -0.10 -0.89 -9.60
CA GLU A 63 0.02 0.52 -9.92
C GLU A 63 -0.59 1.36 -8.79
N PHE A 64 0.17 2.32 -8.28
CA PHE A 64 -0.24 3.28 -7.26
C PHE A 64 -0.48 4.63 -7.90
N MET A 65 -1.61 5.25 -7.54
CA MET A 65 -1.98 6.58 -8.03
C MET A 65 -1.47 7.66 -7.09
N ASP A 66 -0.87 8.71 -7.64
CA ASP A 66 -0.59 9.90 -6.86
C ASP A 66 -1.92 10.60 -6.51
N PRO A 67 -2.25 10.82 -5.24
CA PRO A 67 -3.51 11.45 -4.84
C PRO A 67 -3.65 12.89 -5.31
N ARG A 68 -2.55 13.55 -5.71
CA ARG A 68 -2.54 14.93 -6.21
C ARG A 68 -3.01 15.06 -7.66
N VAL A 69 -3.20 13.94 -8.37
CA VAL A 69 -3.61 13.89 -9.78
C VAL A 69 -4.90 14.68 -10.06
N LEU A 70 -5.76 14.80 -9.07
CA LEU A 70 -7.05 15.49 -9.21
C LEU A 70 -7.04 16.96 -8.74
N ALA A 71 -5.88 17.48 -8.30
CA ALA A 71 -5.81 18.76 -7.58
C ALA A 71 -5.35 19.96 -8.42
N GLY A 72 -5.11 19.81 -9.72
CA GLY A 72 -4.52 20.91 -10.51
C GLY A 72 -5.03 21.04 -11.94
N PRO A 73 -4.90 22.23 -12.53
CA PRO A 73 -5.35 22.53 -13.91
C PRO A 73 -4.42 21.97 -15.00
N VAL A 74 -3.35 21.31 -14.64
CA VAL A 74 -2.34 20.77 -15.58
C VAL A 74 -2.50 19.25 -15.69
N PRO A 75 -2.27 18.63 -16.87
CA PRO A 75 -2.24 17.18 -17.00
C PRO A 75 -1.23 16.59 -16.01
N SER A 76 -1.75 16.12 -14.88
CA SER A 76 -0.96 15.74 -13.70
C SER A 76 -0.05 14.54 -13.95
N GLN A 77 -0.37 13.70 -14.91
CA GLN A 77 0.45 12.56 -15.31
C GLN A 77 1.85 12.95 -15.80
N ALA A 78 2.05 14.17 -16.27
CA ALA A 78 3.37 14.69 -16.66
C ALA A 78 4.26 15.01 -15.45
N PHE A 79 3.65 15.37 -14.31
CA PHE A 79 4.36 15.81 -13.10
C PHE A 79 4.32 14.79 -11.96
N HIS A 80 3.33 13.90 -11.98
CA HIS A 80 3.11 12.89 -10.96
C HIS A 80 2.75 11.55 -11.63
N PRO A 81 3.73 10.92 -12.31
CA PRO A 81 3.48 9.64 -12.95
C PRO A 81 3.08 8.60 -11.90
N PRO A 82 2.17 7.69 -12.24
CA PRO A 82 1.83 6.59 -11.37
C PRO A 82 3.07 5.71 -11.11
N VAL A 83 3.13 5.12 -9.93
CA VAL A 83 4.20 4.20 -9.56
C VAL A 83 3.76 2.78 -9.95
N LEU A 84 4.44 2.21 -10.95
CA LEU A 84 4.26 0.82 -11.35
C LEU A 84 5.36 -0.04 -10.76
N LEU A 85 5.00 -1.14 -10.13
CA LEU A 85 5.96 -2.08 -9.56
C LEU A 85 5.70 -3.48 -10.10
N GLN A 86 6.80 -4.13 -10.52
CA GLN A 86 6.80 -5.56 -10.85
C GLN A 86 6.95 -6.37 -9.56
N PRO A 87 5.96 -7.20 -9.21
CA PRO A 87 6.08 -8.08 -8.08
C PRO A 87 7.24 -9.07 -8.23
N LYS A 88 7.88 -9.37 -7.09
CA LYS A 88 8.94 -10.39 -7.00
C LYS A 88 8.66 -11.30 -5.80
N ALA A 89 9.03 -12.56 -5.89
CA ALA A 89 8.92 -13.47 -4.76
C ALA A 89 9.69 -12.95 -3.54
N GLY A 90 9.07 -12.98 -2.38
CA GLY A 90 9.63 -12.44 -1.14
C GLY A 90 9.50 -10.92 -0.97
N MET A 91 8.99 -10.20 -1.98
CA MET A 91 8.75 -8.76 -1.88
C MET A 91 7.54 -8.47 -1.00
N MET A 92 7.68 -7.51 -0.11
CA MET A 92 6.58 -6.95 0.67
C MET A 92 6.44 -5.47 0.35
N LEU A 93 5.21 -5.05 0.09
CA LEU A 93 4.85 -3.64 -0.04
C LEU A 93 3.96 -3.25 1.15
N ILE A 94 4.25 -2.10 1.75
CA ILE A 94 3.42 -1.49 2.79
C ILE A 94 3.13 -0.06 2.37
N PHE A 95 1.88 0.34 2.45
CA PHE A 95 1.41 1.65 2.01
C PHE A 95 0.25 2.14 2.86
N PRO A 96 -0.01 3.45 2.92
CA PRO A 96 -1.16 3.98 3.64
C PRO A 96 -2.48 3.41 3.11
N GLY A 97 -3.41 3.07 4.00
CA GLY A 97 -4.68 2.46 3.60
C GLY A 97 -5.53 3.32 2.66
N TRP A 98 -5.34 4.63 2.65
CA TRP A 98 -6.03 5.56 1.75
C TRP A 98 -5.47 5.60 0.32
N LEU A 99 -4.27 5.03 0.08
CA LEU A 99 -3.62 5.15 -1.22
C LEU A 99 -4.33 4.31 -2.28
N MET A 100 -4.82 5.00 -3.32
CA MET A 100 -5.50 4.36 -4.45
C MET A 100 -4.51 3.53 -5.26
N HIS A 101 -4.90 2.30 -5.54
CA HIS A 101 -4.08 1.38 -6.32
C HIS A 101 -4.95 0.34 -7.03
N PHE A 102 -4.35 -0.34 -7.99
CA PHE A 102 -4.97 -1.46 -8.70
C PHE A 102 -3.90 -2.44 -9.20
N VAL A 103 -4.31 -3.63 -9.57
CA VAL A 103 -3.44 -4.66 -10.15
C VAL A 103 -3.89 -4.92 -11.59
N HIS A 104 -2.97 -4.75 -12.52
CA HIS A 104 -3.22 -5.01 -13.93
C HIS A 104 -3.53 -6.50 -14.18
N PRO A 105 -4.37 -6.82 -15.19
CA PRO A 105 -4.71 -8.21 -15.52
C PRO A 105 -3.46 -9.05 -15.74
N TYR A 106 -3.38 -10.17 -15.03
CA TYR A 106 -2.29 -11.12 -15.18
C TYR A 106 -2.46 -11.95 -16.46
N GLN A 107 -1.44 -12.03 -17.30
CA GLN A 107 -1.50 -12.71 -18.58
C GLN A 107 -0.67 -14.01 -18.62
N GLY A 108 0.08 -14.32 -17.57
CA GLY A 108 0.86 -15.55 -17.47
C GLY A 108 -0.01 -16.81 -17.41
N SER A 109 0.57 -17.96 -17.69
CA SER A 109 -0.10 -19.25 -17.69
C SER A 109 -0.25 -19.88 -16.31
N GLY A 110 0.64 -19.50 -15.37
CA GLY A 110 0.67 -20.00 -14.00
C GLY A 110 -0.26 -19.26 -13.05
N GLN A 111 -0.13 -19.59 -11.77
CA GLN A 111 -0.82 -18.90 -10.69
C GLN A 111 0.08 -17.82 -10.08
N ARG A 112 -0.57 -16.82 -9.49
CA ARG A 112 0.06 -15.84 -8.61
C ARG A 112 -0.49 -16.06 -7.20
N ILE A 113 0.39 -16.01 -6.22
CA ILE A 113 0.04 -16.18 -4.80
C ILE A 113 0.58 -14.99 -4.03
N SER A 114 -0.34 -14.27 -3.41
CA SER A 114 0.02 -13.15 -2.54
C SER A 114 -0.80 -13.16 -1.25
N ILE A 115 -0.24 -12.58 -0.20
CA ILE A 115 -0.91 -12.39 1.08
C ILE A 115 -1.12 -10.90 1.25
N ALA A 116 -2.36 -10.46 1.17
CA ALA A 116 -2.75 -9.09 1.45
C ALA A 116 -3.10 -8.93 2.93
N PHE A 117 -2.87 -7.74 3.47
CA PHE A 117 -3.18 -7.45 4.87
C PHE A 117 -3.57 -6.00 5.10
N ASN A 118 -4.31 -5.79 6.19
CA ASN A 118 -4.71 -4.47 6.68
C ASN A 118 -4.43 -4.34 8.18
N LEU A 119 -3.90 -3.18 8.57
CA LEU A 119 -3.78 -2.75 9.94
C LEU A 119 -4.75 -1.60 10.20
N ARG A 120 -5.68 -1.78 11.15
CA ARG A 120 -6.65 -0.77 11.55
C ARG A 120 -6.44 -0.36 12.99
N VAL A 121 -6.57 0.94 13.26
CA VAL A 121 -6.64 1.46 14.63
C VAL A 121 -8.08 1.30 15.13
N LYS A 122 -8.26 0.64 16.27
CA LYS A 122 -9.57 0.49 16.93
C LYS A 122 -9.82 1.59 17.96
N SER A 123 -8.80 1.93 18.72
CA SER A 123 -8.82 3.04 19.67
C SER A 123 -7.41 3.55 19.92
N TYR A 124 -7.32 4.74 20.43
CA TYR A 124 -6.05 5.32 20.87
C TYR A 124 -6.24 6.05 22.20
N ASP A 125 -5.18 6.05 23.00
CA ASP A 125 -5.07 6.81 24.24
C ASP A 125 -3.89 7.77 24.11
N LEU A 126 -4.13 9.04 24.38
CA LEU A 126 -3.09 10.07 24.46
C LEU A 126 -2.73 10.21 25.95
N ASN A 127 -1.51 9.89 26.31
CA ASN A 127 -1.00 10.12 27.65
C ASN A 127 -0.12 11.36 27.62
N ASP A 128 -0.54 12.38 28.36
CA ASP A 128 0.32 13.51 28.65
C ASP A 128 1.44 13.00 29.56
N LEU A 129 2.67 13.07 29.11
CA LEU A 129 3.84 12.72 29.91
C LEU A 129 4.21 13.85 30.88
N GLY A 130 3.21 14.69 31.19
CA GLY A 130 3.15 15.75 32.15
C GLY A 130 4.47 16.29 32.68
N SER A 131 4.67 17.56 32.59
CA SER A 131 5.66 18.27 33.37
C SER A 131 5.54 17.84 34.86
N THR A 132 6.36 16.89 35.29
CA THR A 132 6.64 16.75 36.73
C THR A 132 7.31 18.05 37.12
N GLY A 133 6.51 18.91 37.80
CA GLY A 133 6.96 20.14 38.38
C GLY A 133 8.01 19.93 39.45
#